data_edbf1fb318f54ed51c86c8de300338b9
#
_entry.id   edbf1fb318f54ed51c86c8de300338b9
#
_cell.length_a   1.000
_cell.length_b   1.000
_cell.length_c   1.000
_cell.angle_alpha   90.00
_cell.angle_beta   90.00
_cell.angle_gamma   90.00
#
_symmetry.space_group_name_H-M   'P 1'
#
loop_
_entity.id
_entity.type
_entity.pdbx_description
1 polymer ?
#
loop_
_entity_poly.entity_id
_entity_poly.type
_entity_poly.pdbx_seq_one_letter_code
_entity_poly.pdbx_strand_id
1 'polypeptide(L)'
;ELIKTYGADGVRMGLMLAAPAGNDILYDDALCEQGRNFNNKIWNAFRLVKGWNVDETLPQPQTAAIAVEWFDAQLNRTLEEVKDLFGKYRLSEALMAIYKLFWDEFSSWYLEMVKPAYQQPIDRKTYDATLRYFDALLRMLHPFMPFITEEKISPKIPPKSAL
;
A
#
# COMPACT_ATOMS: atom_id res chain seq x y z
N GLU A 1 -23.03 7.55 11.97
CA GLU A 1 -22.18 7.51 13.19
C GLU A 1 -20.82 6.85 12.90
N LEU A 2 -20.78 5.66 12.30
CA LEU A 2 -19.54 4.90 11.98
C LEU A 2 -18.51 5.70 11.20
N ILE A 3 -18.93 6.45 10.17
CA ILE A 3 -18.00 7.27 9.35
C ILE A 3 -17.31 8.34 10.19
N LYS A 4 -17.97 8.88 11.21
CA LYS A 4 -17.34 9.84 12.13
C LYS A 4 -16.26 9.21 13.01
N THR A 5 -16.46 7.95 13.38
CA THR A 5 -15.55 7.21 14.27
C THR A 5 -14.36 6.61 13.51
N TYR A 6 -14.62 5.97 12.36
CA TYR A 6 -13.64 5.15 11.64
C TYR A 6 -13.18 5.76 10.30
N GLY A 7 -13.81 6.85 9.86
CA GLY A 7 -13.62 7.40 8.51
C GLY A 7 -14.33 6.57 7.43
N ALA A 8 -14.55 7.19 6.27
CA ALA A 8 -15.29 6.53 5.18
C ALA A 8 -14.56 5.27 4.67
N ASP A 9 -13.25 5.37 4.43
CA ASP A 9 -12.44 4.21 3.97
C ASP A 9 -12.33 3.12 5.03
N GLY A 10 -12.28 3.47 6.32
CA GLY A 10 -12.27 2.49 7.41
C GLY A 10 -13.55 1.67 7.44
N VAL A 11 -14.70 2.33 7.31
CA VAL A 11 -16.01 1.65 7.25
C VAL A 11 -16.12 0.80 5.97
N ARG A 12 -15.71 1.33 4.80
CA ARG A 12 -15.74 0.57 3.54
C ARG A 12 -14.90 -0.71 3.63
N MET A 13 -13.69 -0.60 4.15
CA MET A 13 -12.82 -1.76 4.36
C MET A 13 -13.44 -2.76 5.34
N GLY A 14 -13.94 -2.30 6.48
CA GLY A 14 -14.59 -3.16 7.47
C GLY A 14 -15.76 -3.95 6.91
N LEU A 15 -16.65 -3.28 6.19
CA LEU A 15 -17.79 -3.93 5.54
C LEU A 15 -17.35 -4.94 4.47
N MET A 16 -16.33 -4.61 3.69
CA MET A 16 -15.82 -5.52 2.65
C MET A 16 -15.16 -6.76 3.26
N LEU A 17 -14.42 -6.62 4.36
CA LEU A 17 -13.82 -7.75 5.06
C LEU A 17 -14.87 -8.63 5.76
N ALA A 18 -15.97 -8.03 6.21
CA ALA A 18 -17.10 -8.74 6.84
C ALA A 18 -17.98 -9.51 5.83
N ALA A 19 -17.79 -9.31 4.52
CA ALA A 19 -18.61 -9.85 3.45
C ALA A 19 -17.88 -10.93 2.63
N PRO A 20 -17.53 -12.10 3.19
CA PRO A 20 -16.99 -13.19 2.38
C PRO A 20 -18.04 -13.69 1.37
N ALA A 21 -17.57 -14.13 0.21
CA ALA A 21 -18.43 -14.58 -0.87
C ALA A 21 -19.39 -15.71 -0.39
N GLY A 22 -20.69 -15.48 -0.60
CA GLY A 22 -21.74 -16.48 -0.31
C GLY A 22 -22.28 -16.51 1.12
N ASN A 23 -21.84 -15.60 2.00
CA ASN A 23 -22.33 -15.50 3.38
C ASN A 23 -22.99 -14.14 3.66
N ASP A 24 -23.80 -14.10 4.69
CA ASP A 24 -24.36 -12.86 5.22
C ASP A 24 -23.25 -11.96 5.81
N ILE A 25 -23.45 -10.66 5.70
CA ILE A 25 -22.55 -9.68 6.28
C ILE A 25 -22.79 -9.62 7.79
N LEU A 26 -21.82 -10.12 8.55
CA LEU A 26 -21.79 -9.95 10.00
C LEU A 26 -20.98 -8.68 10.33
N TYR A 27 -21.71 -7.62 10.69
CA TYR A 27 -21.08 -6.38 11.08
C TYR A 27 -20.21 -6.56 12.35
N ASP A 28 -18.97 -6.07 12.29
CA ASP A 28 -18.03 -6.06 13.41
C ASP A 28 -17.26 -4.74 13.44
N ASP A 29 -17.41 -4.01 14.56
CA ASP A 29 -16.68 -2.76 14.82
C ASP A 29 -15.16 -2.92 14.73
N ALA A 30 -14.64 -4.09 15.13
CA ALA A 30 -13.19 -4.37 15.07
C ALA A 30 -12.65 -4.35 13.63
N LEU A 31 -13.45 -4.74 12.63
CA LEU A 31 -13.06 -4.67 11.23
C LEU A 31 -13.02 -3.23 10.71
N CYS A 32 -13.94 -2.36 11.17
CA CYS A 32 -13.90 -0.94 10.86
C CYS A 32 -12.70 -0.25 11.52
N GLU A 33 -12.37 -0.63 12.75
CA GLU A 33 -11.17 -0.17 13.43
C GLU A 33 -9.89 -0.63 12.72
N GLN A 34 -9.83 -1.86 12.25
CA GLN A 34 -8.74 -2.37 11.41
C GLN A 34 -8.58 -1.51 10.16
N GLY A 35 -9.67 -1.15 9.49
CA GLY A 35 -9.66 -0.26 8.33
C GLY A 35 -9.13 1.14 8.65
N ARG A 36 -9.54 1.73 9.78
CA ARG A 36 -9.00 3.02 10.25
C ARG A 36 -7.49 2.93 10.53
N ASN A 37 -7.05 1.87 11.20
CA ASN A 37 -5.64 1.65 11.51
C ASN A 37 -4.82 1.45 10.23
N PHE A 38 -5.39 0.81 9.22
CA PHE A 38 -4.76 0.66 7.92
C PHE A 38 -4.62 2.01 7.19
N ASN A 39 -5.64 2.87 7.21
CA ASN A 39 -5.52 4.24 6.72
C ASN A 39 -4.34 4.98 7.36
N ASN A 40 -4.22 4.89 8.69
CA ASN A 40 -3.12 5.52 9.41
C ASN A 40 -1.76 4.92 9.00
N LYS A 41 -1.70 3.61 8.77
CA LYS A 41 -0.48 2.93 8.31
C LYS A 41 -0.05 3.42 6.92
N ILE A 42 -0.99 3.51 5.97
CA ILE A 42 -0.76 4.05 4.63
C ILE A 42 -0.23 5.49 4.70
N TRP A 43 -0.89 6.33 5.50
CA TRP A 43 -0.50 7.71 5.67
C TRP A 43 0.90 7.87 6.28
N ASN A 44 1.22 7.09 7.30
CA ASN A 44 2.53 7.13 7.94
C ASN A 44 3.64 6.64 7.00
N ALA A 45 3.40 5.57 6.25
CA ALA A 45 4.33 5.09 5.23
C ALA A 45 4.57 6.16 4.14
N PHE A 46 3.53 6.83 3.69
CA PHE A 46 3.64 7.93 2.73
C PHE A 46 4.48 9.09 3.27
N ARG A 47 4.21 9.53 4.50
CA ARG A 47 4.99 10.60 5.15
C ARG A 47 6.46 10.23 5.30
N LEU A 48 6.75 8.99 5.66
CA LEU A 48 8.11 8.47 5.79
C LEU A 48 8.86 8.59 4.45
N VAL A 49 8.31 8.01 3.39
CA VAL A 49 8.94 8.00 2.07
C VAL A 49 9.09 9.42 1.52
N LYS A 50 8.07 10.25 1.68
CA LYS A 50 8.11 11.65 1.22
C LYS A 50 9.12 12.51 1.96
N GLY A 51 9.45 12.14 3.20
CA GLY A 51 10.44 12.85 4.02
C GLY A 51 11.90 12.52 3.66
N TRP A 52 12.15 11.54 2.80
CA TRP A 52 13.51 11.19 2.40
C TRP A 52 14.11 12.22 1.44
N ASN A 53 15.37 12.56 1.68
CA ASN A 53 16.16 13.37 0.76
C ASN A 53 16.80 12.45 -0.28
N VAL A 54 16.73 12.81 -1.56
CA VAL A 54 17.28 12.03 -2.66
C VAL A 54 18.61 12.66 -3.10
N ASP A 55 19.65 11.84 -3.22
CA ASP A 55 20.93 12.23 -3.82
C ASP A 55 21.14 11.42 -5.11
N GLU A 56 21.13 12.12 -6.23
CA GLU A 56 21.27 11.52 -7.57
C GLU A 56 22.66 10.99 -7.86
N THR A 57 23.65 11.39 -7.06
CA THR A 57 25.05 10.97 -7.22
C THR A 57 25.36 9.64 -6.51
N LEU A 58 24.48 9.21 -5.59
CA LEU A 58 24.70 7.99 -4.83
C LEU A 58 24.42 6.73 -5.70
N PRO A 59 25.35 5.77 -5.69
CA PRO A 59 25.08 4.47 -6.28
C PRO A 59 24.05 3.70 -5.43
N GLN A 60 23.21 2.90 -6.08
CA GLN A 60 22.30 2.04 -5.36
C GLN A 60 23.07 1.01 -4.52
N PRO A 61 22.86 0.93 -3.20
CA PRO A 61 23.44 -0.10 -2.36
C PRO A 61 23.00 -1.50 -2.80
N GLN A 62 23.86 -2.49 -2.72
CA GLN A 62 23.53 -3.87 -3.08
C GLN A 62 22.38 -4.43 -2.24
N THR A 63 22.33 -4.10 -0.95
CA THR A 63 21.22 -4.48 -0.07
C THR A 63 19.89 -3.90 -0.50
N ALA A 64 19.88 -2.65 -0.96
CA ALA A 64 18.68 -2.02 -1.51
C ALA A 64 18.27 -2.63 -2.85
N ALA A 65 19.23 -2.98 -3.71
CA ALA A 65 18.93 -3.67 -4.98
C ALA A 65 18.25 -5.03 -4.73
N ILE A 66 18.76 -5.80 -3.77
CA ILE A 66 18.17 -7.09 -3.36
C ILE A 66 16.75 -6.88 -2.79
N ALA A 67 16.55 -5.87 -1.95
CA ALA A 67 15.23 -5.57 -1.40
C ALA A 67 14.22 -5.17 -2.49
N VAL A 68 14.66 -4.40 -3.47
CA VAL A 68 13.84 -4.01 -4.64
C VAL A 68 13.44 -5.25 -5.45
N GLU A 69 14.39 -6.13 -5.77
CA GLU A 69 14.12 -7.38 -6.51
C GLU A 69 13.16 -8.29 -5.73
N TRP A 70 13.40 -8.45 -4.44
CA TRP A 70 12.54 -9.25 -3.56
C TRP A 70 11.09 -8.71 -3.54
N PHE A 71 10.92 -7.41 -3.34
CA PHE A 71 9.57 -6.84 -3.29
C PHE A 71 8.88 -6.85 -4.66
N ASP A 72 9.62 -6.69 -5.73
CA ASP A 72 9.08 -6.83 -7.10
C ASP A 72 8.46 -8.21 -7.31
N ALA A 73 9.14 -9.27 -6.85
CA ALA A 73 8.62 -10.63 -6.90
C ALA A 73 7.36 -10.81 -6.04
N GLN A 74 7.33 -10.24 -4.81
CA GLN A 74 6.15 -10.28 -3.94
C GLN A 74 4.96 -9.55 -4.57
N LEU A 75 5.19 -8.36 -5.12
CA LEU A 75 4.16 -7.56 -5.80
C LEU A 75 3.56 -8.32 -6.98
N ASN A 76 4.38 -8.87 -7.85
CA ASN A 76 3.92 -9.61 -9.02
C ASN A 76 3.11 -10.86 -8.63
N ARG A 77 3.55 -11.61 -7.64
CA ARG A 77 2.80 -12.77 -7.12
C ARG A 77 1.44 -12.36 -6.58
N THR A 78 1.37 -11.30 -5.78
CA THR A 78 0.10 -10.82 -5.22
C THR A 78 -0.81 -10.24 -6.30
N LEU A 79 -0.25 -9.59 -7.33
CA LEU A 79 -1.04 -9.11 -8.47
C LEU A 79 -1.76 -10.25 -9.20
N GLU A 80 -1.09 -11.37 -9.44
CA GLU A 80 -1.72 -12.53 -10.08
C GLU A 80 -2.77 -13.19 -9.16
N GLU A 81 -2.50 -13.28 -7.85
CA GLU A 81 -3.48 -13.77 -6.87
C GLU A 81 -4.73 -12.88 -6.83
N VAL A 82 -4.56 -11.58 -6.73
CA VAL A 82 -5.67 -10.60 -6.71
C VAL A 82 -6.48 -10.66 -7.99
N LYS A 83 -5.84 -10.78 -9.13
CA LYS A 83 -6.49 -10.91 -10.44
C LYS A 83 -7.36 -12.17 -10.53
N ASP A 84 -6.86 -13.30 -10.04
CA ASP A 84 -7.62 -14.55 -9.96
C ASP A 84 -8.82 -14.42 -9.01
N LEU A 85 -8.61 -13.83 -7.82
CA LEU A 85 -9.67 -13.60 -6.83
C LEU A 85 -10.76 -12.65 -7.35
N PHE A 86 -10.41 -11.58 -8.07
CA PHE A 86 -11.37 -10.71 -8.74
C PHE A 86 -12.18 -11.45 -9.80
N GLY A 87 -11.54 -12.29 -10.60
CA GLY A 87 -12.21 -13.13 -11.60
C GLY A 87 -13.21 -14.12 -11.00
N LYS A 88 -13.03 -14.48 -9.73
CA LYS A 88 -13.91 -15.36 -8.94
C LYS A 88 -14.89 -14.59 -8.05
N TYR A 89 -14.93 -13.27 -8.13
CA TYR A 89 -15.74 -12.39 -7.26
C TYR A 89 -15.45 -12.52 -5.76
N ARG A 90 -14.24 -12.96 -5.40
CA ARG A 90 -13.78 -13.12 -4.01
C ARG A 90 -13.10 -11.84 -3.51
N LEU A 91 -13.88 -10.76 -3.42
CA LEU A 91 -13.36 -9.40 -3.17
C LEU A 91 -12.79 -9.21 -1.76
N SER A 92 -13.38 -9.85 -0.75
CA SER A 92 -12.87 -9.82 0.63
C SER A 92 -11.47 -10.41 0.72
N GLU A 93 -11.24 -11.54 0.05
CA GLU A 93 -9.93 -12.20 0.03
C GLU A 93 -8.91 -11.41 -0.79
N ALA A 94 -9.34 -10.81 -1.90
CA ALA A 94 -8.48 -9.90 -2.68
C ALA A 94 -8.02 -8.71 -1.84
N LEU A 95 -8.94 -8.07 -1.10
CA LEU A 95 -8.60 -6.98 -0.19
C LEU A 95 -7.63 -7.44 0.91
N MET A 96 -7.83 -8.63 1.48
CA MET A 96 -6.94 -9.17 2.51
C MET A 96 -5.54 -9.46 1.96
N ALA A 97 -5.42 -9.95 0.72
CA ALA A 97 -4.12 -10.16 0.06
C ALA A 97 -3.37 -8.82 -0.12
N ILE A 98 -4.06 -7.78 -0.56
CA ILE A 98 -3.48 -6.43 -0.71
C ILE A 98 -3.08 -5.85 0.66
N TYR A 99 -3.95 -6.01 1.67
CA TYR A 99 -3.68 -5.58 3.04
C TYR A 99 -2.38 -6.18 3.58
N LYS A 100 -2.22 -7.51 3.45
CA LYS A 100 -1.00 -8.22 3.89
C LYS A 100 0.23 -7.77 3.11
N LEU A 101 0.13 -7.64 1.79
CA LEU A 101 1.23 -7.14 0.97
C LEU A 101 1.69 -5.75 1.44
N PHE A 102 0.75 -4.84 1.72
CA PHE A 102 1.08 -3.50 2.18
C PHE A 102 1.63 -3.50 3.61
N TRP A 103 0.91 -4.13 4.55
CA TRP A 103 1.25 -4.06 5.97
C TRP A 103 2.51 -4.82 6.30
N ASP A 104 2.56 -6.10 5.90
CA ASP A 104 3.66 -6.98 6.27
C ASP A 104 4.87 -6.80 5.34
N GLU A 105 4.68 -6.99 4.03
CA GLU A 105 5.80 -7.06 3.09
C GLU A 105 6.36 -5.67 2.76
N PHE A 106 5.50 -4.71 2.42
CA PHE A 106 5.96 -3.37 2.05
C PHE A 106 6.38 -2.55 3.26
N SER A 107 5.47 -2.35 4.21
CA SER A 107 5.70 -1.42 5.31
C SER A 107 6.63 -1.99 6.40
N SER A 108 6.47 -3.27 6.77
CA SER A 108 7.25 -3.86 7.87
C SER A 108 8.61 -4.41 7.41
N TRP A 109 8.76 -4.82 6.15
CA TRP A 109 10.02 -5.36 5.64
C TRP A 109 10.68 -4.44 4.62
N TYR A 110 10.05 -4.20 3.47
CA TYR A 110 10.69 -3.46 2.38
C TYR A 110 11.16 -2.06 2.81
N LEU A 111 10.27 -1.25 3.41
CA LEU A 111 10.63 0.09 3.85
C LEU A 111 11.74 0.09 4.90
N GLU A 112 11.76 -0.90 5.81
CA GLU A 112 12.83 -1.04 6.80
C GLU A 112 14.19 -1.39 6.16
N MET A 113 14.18 -2.23 5.11
CA MET A 113 15.40 -2.61 4.40
C MET A 113 15.99 -1.47 3.57
N VAL A 114 15.15 -0.60 3.01
CA VAL A 114 15.62 0.46 2.10
C VAL A 114 15.69 1.86 2.72
N LYS A 115 15.10 2.08 3.89
CA LYS A 115 15.13 3.40 4.52
C LYS A 115 16.56 3.87 4.75
N PRO A 116 16.89 5.11 4.40
CA PRO A 116 18.22 5.67 4.69
C PRO A 116 18.42 5.78 6.19
N ALA A 117 19.69 5.78 6.62
CA ALA A 117 20.06 6.10 7.99
C ALA A 117 19.59 7.52 8.34
N TYR A 118 19.43 7.80 9.64
CA TYR A 118 18.96 9.09 10.10
C TYR A 118 19.75 10.25 9.49
N GLN A 119 19.05 11.22 8.90
CA GLN A 119 19.61 12.38 8.19
C GLN A 119 20.50 12.06 6.98
N GLN A 120 20.55 10.81 6.52
CA GLN A 120 21.27 10.45 5.31
C GLN A 120 20.32 10.44 4.09
N PRO A 121 20.84 10.79 2.91
CA PRO A 121 20.05 10.70 1.69
C PRO A 121 19.88 9.26 1.19
N ILE A 122 18.86 9.04 0.37
CA ILE A 122 18.64 7.80 -0.37
C ILE A 122 19.08 7.97 -1.83
N ASP A 123 19.57 6.90 -2.44
CA ASP A 123 19.85 6.89 -3.87
C ASP A 123 18.59 6.96 -4.74
N ARG A 124 18.72 7.56 -5.92
CA ARG A 124 17.61 7.79 -6.85
C ARG A 124 16.89 6.51 -7.29
N LYS A 125 17.63 5.44 -7.56
CA LYS A 125 17.05 4.19 -8.07
C LYS A 125 16.15 3.52 -7.05
N THR A 126 16.60 3.44 -5.80
CA THR A 126 15.81 2.87 -4.70
C THR A 126 14.57 3.74 -4.41
N TYR A 127 14.73 5.06 -4.42
CA TYR A 127 13.61 5.99 -4.22
C TYR A 127 12.54 5.84 -5.30
N ASP A 128 12.93 5.84 -6.57
CA ASP A 128 11.99 5.69 -7.69
C ASP A 128 11.29 4.32 -7.68
N ALA A 129 12.01 3.24 -7.34
CA ALA A 129 11.42 1.92 -7.14
C ALA A 129 10.36 1.95 -6.01
N THR A 130 10.67 2.60 -4.89
CA THR A 130 9.76 2.74 -3.74
C THR A 130 8.49 3.50 -4.13
N LEU A 131 8.62 4.60 -4.88
CA LEU A 131 7.46 5.36 -5.37
C LEU A 131 6.60 4.54 -6.34
N ARG A 132 7.22 3.78 -7.23
CA ARG A 132 6.52 2.88 -8.16
C ARG A 132 5.73 1.81 -7.42
N TYR A 133 6.29 1.20 -6.38
CA TYR A 133 5.61 0.21 -5.56
C TYR A 133 4.46 0.83 -4.77
N PHE A 134 4.68 2.02 -4.22
CA PHE A 134 3.64 2.75 -3.51
C PHE A 134 2.45 3.05 -4.44
N ASP A 135 2.70 3.57 -5.64
CA ASP A 135 1.67 3.83 -6.65
C ASP A 135 0.89 2.55 -7.02
N ALA A 136 1.60 1.44 -7.25
CA ALA A 136 0.96 0.16 -7.57
C ALA A 136 0.03 -0.32 -6.44
N LEU A 137 0.50 -0.27 -5.18
CA LEU A 137 -0.28 -0.66 -4.00
C LEU A 137 -1.53 0.20 -3.84
N LEU A 138 -1.42 1.51 -4.08
CA LEU A 138 -2.56 2.42 -3.99
C LEU A 138 -3.59 2.18 -5.09
N ARG A 139 -3.15 1.89 -6.30
CA ARG A 139 -4.05 1.51 -7.40
C ARG A 139 -4.81 0.22 -7.10
N MET A 140 -4.15 -0.77 -6.49
CA MET A 140 -4.79 -2.00 -6.03
C MET A 140 -5.82 -1.75 -4.93
N LEU A 141 -5.56 -0.79 -4.03
CA LEU A 141 -6.45 -0.40 -2.93
C LEU A 141 -7.60 0.51 -3.37
N HIS A 142 -7.45 1.24 -4.47
CA HIS A 142 -8.39 2.28 -4.88
C HIS A 142 -9.86 1.83 -4.97
N PRO A 143 -10.20 0.63 -5.48
CA PRO A 143 -11.59 0.18 -5.50
C PRO A 143 -12.21 0.03 -4.10
N PHE A 144 -11.40 -0.23 -3.11
CA PHE A 144 -11.83 -0.48 -1.72
C PHE A 144 -11.78 0.78 -0.86
N MET A 145 -10.74 1.60 -1.03
CA MET A 145 -10.41 2.74 -0.18
C MET A 145 -10.12 4.00 -1.03
N PRO A 146 -11.13 4.52 -1.76
CA PRO A 146 -10.91 5.55 -2.77
C PRO A 146 -10.48 6.91 -2.20
N PHE A 147 -10.87 7.25 -0.97
CA PHE A 147 -10.60 8.59 -0.43
C PHE A 147 -9.14 8.80 -0.09
N ILE A 148 -8.51 7.85 0.64
CA ILE A 148 -7.09 7.97 0.97
C ILE A 148 -6.19 7.84 -0.26
N THR A 149 -6.57 7.00 -1.21
CA THR A 149 -5.78 6.77 -2.41
C THR A 149 -5.84 7.94 -3.39
N GLU A 150 -6.97 8.64 -3.48
CA GLU A 150 -7.14 9.79 -4.37
C GLU A 150 -6.66 11.11 -3.74
N GLU A 151 -7.15 11.44 -2.55
CA GLU A 151 -6.96 12.77 -1.94
C GLU A 151 -5.51 13.09 -1.57
N LYS A 152 -4.75 12.08 -1.12
CA LYS A 152 -3.43 12.31 -0.49
C LYS A 152 -2.24 11.99 -1.39
N ILE A 153 -2.43 11.24 -2.45
CA ILE A 153 -1.32 10.57 -3.13
C ILE A 153 -1.30 10.85 -4.64
N SER A 154 -2.44 10.90 -5.30
CA SER A 154 -2.56 11.16 -6.74
C SER A 154 -1.94 12.49 -7.21
N PRO A 155 -2.05 13.62 -6.50
CA PRO A 155 -1.46 14.89 -6.96
C PRO A 155 0.05 15.01 -6.77
N LYS A 156 0.70 14.04 -6.13
CA LYS A 156 2.10 14.15 -5.68
C LYS A 156 3.06 13.13 -6.29
N ILE A 157 2.53 12.19 -7.03
CA ILE A 157 3.31 11.35 -7.93
C ILE A 157 3.28 12.08 -9.28
N PRO A 158 4.40 12.59 -9.78
CA PRO A 158 4.40 13.31 -11.05
C PRO A 158 3.82 12.38 -12.14
N PRO A 159 2.95 12.90 -13.03
CA PRO A 159 2.50 12.11 -14.17
C PRO A 159 3.73 11.63 -14.92
N LYS A 160 3.74 10.36 -15.35
CA LYS A 160 4.75 9.87 -16.29
C LYS A 160 4.77 10.88 -17.42
N SER A 161 5.89 11.57 -17.58
CA SER A 161 6.14 12.36 -18.79
C SER A 161 5.85 11.45 -19.97
N ALA A 162 4.90 11.85 -20.80
CA ALA A 162 4.61 11.19 -22.05
C ALA A 162 5.92 11.01 -22.83
N LEU A 163 6.31 9.80 -23.08
CA LEU A 163 7.16 9.40 -24.19
C LEU A 163 6.26 8.81 -25.25
#